data_00521133a971c06283f8eb3b3ea05903
#
_entry.id   00521133a971c06283f8eb3b3ea05903
#
_cell.length_a   1.000
_cell.length_b   1.000
_cell.length_c   1.000
_cell.angle_alpha   90.00
_cell.angle_beta   90.00
_cell.angle_gamma   90.00
#
_symmetry.space_group_name_H-M   'P 1'
#
loop_
_entity.id
_entity.type
_entity.pdbx_description
1 polymer ?
#
loop_
_entity_poly.entity_id
_entity_poly.type
_entity_poly.pdbx_seq_one_letter_code
_entity_poly.pdbx_strand_id
1 'polypeptide(L)'
;MFGKIMALWVVCCLSVSSAKAQFNTVSNNTCRYKIRKVEEKSSFSANSSVDSIMQNQSQQKTDSVDNKQKQWISSYPSITYPLKSIKVTSPYGYRCDPFTGKQSWHNGLDLRAKNEPAYAMMDGIVEKVGYDNRSGNYVTLRHGNYHVSYCHLSSIIVRKGESVFPGIIVGVTGNTGRSTGSHLHLTCKKDGKSINPAILFTANSSPL
;
A
#
# COMPACT_ATOMS: atom_id res chain seq x y z
N MET A 1 -63.10 -28.70 -49.82
CA MET A 1 -63.35 -27.25 -49.58
C MET A 1 -62.15 -26.72 -48.79
N PHE A 2 -61.38 -25.92 -49.41
CA PHE A 2 -60.08 -25.44 -48.91
C PHE A 2 -60.24 -24.21 -48.03
N GLY A 3 -59.81 -24.26 -46.74
CA GLY A 3 -59.71 -23.16 -45.85
C GLY A 3 -58.22 -22.71 -45.74
N LYS A 4 -57.94 -21.51 -46.20
CA LYS A 4 -56.60 -20.90 -46.17
C LYS A 4 -56.28 -20.44 -44.75
N ILE A 5 -55.20 -20.96 -44.19
CA ILE A 5 -54.58 -20.47 -42.94
C ILE A 5 -53.60 -19.37 -43.31
N MET A 6 -53.93 -18.12 -42.95
CA MET A 6 -52.98 -17.00 -42.99
C MET A 6 -52.09 -17.07 -41.75
N ALA A 7 -50.80 -17.24 -41.99
CA ALA A 7 -49.79 -17.10 -40.97
C ALA A 7 -49.46 -15.63 -40.80
N LEU A 8 -49.77 -15.10 -39.60
CA LEU A 8 -49.46 -13.76 -39.19
C LEU A 8 -48.05 -13.75 -38.59
N TRP A 9 -47.08 -13.18 -39.30
CA TRP A 9 -45.76 -12.94 -38.77
C TRP A 9 -45.78 -11.72 -37.88
N VAL A 10 -45.66 -11.94 -36.56
CA VAL A 10 -45.41 -10.87 -35.60
C VAL A 10 -43.91 -10.61 -35.55
N VAL A 11 -43.50 -9.55 -36.20
CA VAL A 11 -42.14 -9.02 -36.05
C VAL A 11 -42.05 -8.34 -34.71
N CYS A 12 -41.44 -9.02 -33.73
CA CYS A 12 -41.10 -8.44 -32.45
C CYS A 12 -39.84 -7.60 -32.58
N CYS A 13 -40.01 -6.29 -32.79
CA CYS A 13 -38.94 -5.33 -32.66
C CYS A 13 -38.49 -5.23 -31.22
N LEU A 14 -37.42 -5.95 -30.89
CA LEU A 14 -36.69 -5.73 -29.65
C LEU A 14 -35.93 -4.40 -29.77
N SER A 15 -36.52 -3.36 -29.23
CA SER A 15 -35.84 -2.09 -28.96
C SER A 15 -34.84 -2.31 -27.85
N VAL A 16 -33.55 -2.41 -28.20
CA VAL A 16 -32.44 -2.39 -27.24
C VAL A 16 -32.34 -0.98 -26.71
N SER A 17 -32.94 -0.76 -25.52
CA SER A 17 -32.71 0.44 -24.74
C SER A 17 -31.27 0.45 -24.26
N SER A 18 -30.44 1.25 -24.91
CA SER A 18 -29.11 1.57 -24.43
C SER A 18 -29.23 2.36 -23.12
N ALA A 19 -29.17 1.67 -22.01
CA ALA A 19 -29.06 2.29 -20.70
C ALA A 19 -27.68 2.97 -20.61
N LYS A 20 -27.65 4.28 -20.87
CA LYS A 20 -26.50 5.11 -20.53
C LYS A 20 -26.41 5.13 -18.99
N ALA A 21 -25.43 4.43 -18.46
CA ALA A 21 -25.05 4.56 -17.07
C ALA A 21 -24.58 6.01 -16.85
N GLN A 22 -25.44 6.82 -16.22
CA GLN A 22 -25.06 8.12 -15.71
C GLN A 22 -24.17 7.87 -14.49
N PHE A 23 -22.88 8.00 -14.67
CA PHE A 23 -21.98 8.16 -13.55
C PHE A 23 -22.28 9.51 -12.90
N ASN A 24 -22.98 9.50 -11.78
CA ASN A 24 -23.09 10.66 -10.92
C ASN A 24 -21.67 11.00 -10.44
N THR A 25 -21.07 12.00 -11.04
CA THR A 25 -19.87 12.67 -10.57
C THR A 25 -20.19 13.28 -9.21
N VAL A 26 -19.80 12.57 -8.15
CA VAL A 26 -19.83 13.11 -6.80
C VAL A 26 -18.92 14.32 -6.76
N SER A 27 -19.57 15.41 -6.39
CA SER A 27 -19.07 16.75 -6.12
C SER A 27 -17.63 16.83 -5.65
N ASN A 28 -16.89 17.67 -6.36
CA ASN A 28 -15.53 18.13 -6.15
C ASN A 28 -15.29 18.73 -4.75
N ASN A 29 -14.83 17.92 -3.82
CA ASN A 29 -13.91 18.36 -2.77
C ASN A 29 -12.59 17.61 -2.96
N THR A 30 -11.93 17.95 -4.03
CA THR A 30 -10.65 17.37 -4.44
C THR A 30 -9.56 17.87 -3.54
N CYS A 31 -9.09 17.00 -2.67
CA CYS A 31 -7.74 17.06 -2.15
C CYS A 31 -6.79 16.85 -3.35
N ARG A 32 -6.51 17.91 -4.11
CA ARG A 32 -5.57 17.86 -5.23
C ARG A 32 -4.16 17.76 -4.67
N TYR A 33 -3.52 16.66 -4.92
CA TYR A 33 -2.11 16.50 -4.72
C TYR A 33 -1.36 17.42 -5.72
N LYS A 34 -0.87 18.56 -5.24
CA LYS A 34 0.03 19.41 -6.03
C LYS A 34 1.43 18.80 -5.95
N ILE A 35 1.82 18.10 -6.99
CA ILE A 35 3.24 17.82 -7.25
C ILE A 35 3.86 19.16 -7.60
N ARG A 36 4.65 19.74 -6.70
CA ARG A 36 5.53 20.85 -7.06
C ARG A 36 6.65 20.24 -7.90
N LYS A 37 6.62 20.49 -9.21
CA LYS A 37 7.81 20.40 -10.04
C LYS A 37 8.78 21.47 -9.51
N VAL A 38 9.90 21.02 -9.00
CA VAL A 38 11.04 21.92 -8.76
C VAL A 38 11.61 22.22 -10.14
N GLU A 39 11.28 23.38 -10.68
CA GLU A 39 11.98 23.92 -11.83
C GLU A 39 13.31 24.47 -11.32
N GLU A 40 14.42 23.87 -11.75
CA GLU A 40 15.74 24.45 -11.65
C GLU A 40 15.76 25.75 -12.45
N LYS A 41 15.74 26.88 -11.76
CA LYS A 41 16.18 28.13 -12.32
C LYS A 41 17.62 28.40 -11.86
N SER A 42 18.54 28.12 -12.76
CA SER A 42 19.88 28.70 -12.71
C SER A 42 19.82 30.21 -12.95
N SER A 43 20.11 31.01 -11.93
CA SER A 43 20.64 32.34 -12.12
C SER A 43 21.45 32.75 -10.90
N PHE A 44 22.70 32.89 -11.16
CA PHE A 44 23.82 33.39 -10.43
C PHE A 44 23.54 34.76 -9.76
N SER A 45 23.79 34.91 -8.45
CA SER A 45 24.49 36.07 -7.88
C SER A 45 24.84 35.85 -6.40
N ALA A 46 26.03 36.29 -6.06
CA ALA A 46 26.75 36.15 -4.81
C ALA A 46 26.08 36.84 -3.60
N ASN A 47 26.22 36.22 -2.46
CA ASN A 47 26.62 36.66 -1.11
C ASN A 47 25.76 36.03 -0.03
N SER A 48 26.32 35.11 0.72
CA SER A 48 26.44 35.15 2.18
C SER A 48 26.70 33.74 2.72
N SER A 49 27.76 33.61 3.42
CA SER A 49 28.40 32.41 3.91
C SER A 49 27.80 31.84 5.21
N VAL A 50 26.54 32.10 5.52
CA VAL A 50 25.92 31.67 6.79
C VAL A 50 24.76 30.66 6.58
N ASP A 51 24.03 30.73 5.48
CA ASP A 51 22.89 29.81 5.22
C ASP A 51 23.32 28.40 4.78
N SER A 52 24.53 28.27 4.23
CA SER A 52 25.07 26.98 3.79
C SER A 52 25.42 26.02 4.95
N ILE A 53 25.68 26.53 6.15
CA ILE A 53 26.03 25.70 7.31
C ILE A 53 24.79 25.08 7.95
N MET A 54 23.66 25.78 7.97
CA MET A 54 22.41 25.24 8.54
C MET A 54 21.74 24.23 7.63
N GLN A 55 21.80 24.41 6.32
CA GLN A 55 21.25 23.45 5.35
C GLN A 55 22.06 22.14 5.29
N ASN A 56 23.38 22.21 5.40
CA ASN A 56 24.23 21.04 5.44
C ASN A 56 24.06 20.20 6.71
N GLN A 57 23.75 20.81 7.85
CA GLN A 57 23.51 20.06 9.10
C GLN A 57 22.17 19.34 9.13
N SER A 58 21.13 19.88 8.47
CA SER A 58 19.83 19.20 8.36
C SER A 58 19.87 18.04 7.36
N GLN A 59 20.55 18.17 6.23
CA GLN A 59 20.73 17.09 5.25
C GLN A 59 21.63 15.98 5.76
N GLN A 60 22.76 16.28 6.41
CA GLN A 60 23.63 15.27 7.01
C GLN A 60 22.92 14.46 8.11
N LYS A 61 21.97 15.05 8.85
CA LYS A 61 21.25 14.35 9.91
C LYS A 61 20.18 13.42 9.34
N THR A 62 19.52 13.76 8.23
CA THR A 62 18.57 12.88 7.53
C THR A 62 19.29 11.74 6.82
N ASP A 63 20.39 12.01 6.11
CA ASP A 63 21.18 11.01 5.40
C ASP A 63 21.85 10.01 6.36
N SER A 64 22.25 10.42 7.55
CA SER A 64 22.85 9.54 8.55
C SER A 64 21.82 8.57 9.17
N VAL A 65 20.57 8.99 9.35
CA VAL A 65 19.48 8.14 9.83
C VAL A 65 19.09 7.12 8.76
N ASP A 66 18.96 7.56 7.51
CA ASP A 66 18.64 6.67 6.39
C ASP A 66 19.75 5.63 6.13
N ASN A 67 21.02 6.04 6.20
CA ASN A 67 22.14 5.12 6.03
C ASN A 67 22.24 4.09 7.15
N LYS A 68 22.00 4.50 8.40
CA LYS A 68 21.99 3.57 9.55
C LYS A 68 20.82 2.58 9.46
N GLN A 69 19.66 3.00 8.97
CA GLN A 69 18.53 2.12 8.71
C GLN A 69 18.81 1.15 7.55
N LYS A 70 19.40 1.61 6.46
CA LYS A 70 19.81 0.76 5.32
C LYS A 70 20.85 -0.28 5.72
N GLN A 71 21.88 0.12 6.48
CA GLN A 71 22.92 -0.79 6.97
C GLN A 71 22.36 -1.90 7.85
N TRP A 72 21.33 -1.63 8.66
CA TRP A 72 20.73 -2.66 9.50
C TRP A 72 19.91 -3.66 8.68
N ILE A 73 19.15 -3.21 7.68
CA ILE A 73 18.34 -4.08 6.81
C ILE A 73 19.28 -4.98 5.97
N SER A 74 20.45 -4.49 5.58
CA SER A 74 21.47 -5.29 4.87
C SER A 74 22.05 -6.43 5.70
N SER A 75 21.85 -6.45 7.02
CA SER A 75 22.27 -7.56 7.87
C SER A 75 21.33 -8.77 7.83
N TYR A 76 20.15 -8.65 7.21
CA TYR A 76 19.29 -9.79 6.95
C TYR A 76 19.72 -10.50 5.67
N PRO A 77 20.05 -11.81 5.72
CA PRO A 77 20.62 -12.53 4.59
C PRO A 77 19.66 -12.73 3.42
N SER A 78 18.35 -12.58 3.65
CA SER A 78 17.36 -12.53 2.57
C SER A 78 16.12 -11.76 2.99
N ILE A 79 15.71 -10.83 2.11
CA ILE A 79 14.44 -10.11 2.22
C ILE A 79 13.65 -10.44 0.96
N THR A 80 12.38 -10.78 1.08
CA THR A 80 11.48 -11.00 -0.05
C THR A 80 10.39 -9.92 -0.08
N TYR A 81 9.77 -9.75 -1.24
CA TYR A 81 8.60 -8.88 -1.35
C TYR A 81 7.37 -9.54 -0.70
N PRO A 82 6.47 -8.76 -0.09
CA PRO A 82 5.25 -9.27 0.54
C PRO A 82 4.20 -9.76 -0.47
N LEU A 83 4.34 -9.41 -1.75
CA LEU A 83 3.50 -9.81 -2.87
C LEU A 83 4.36 -10.14 -4.09
N LYS A 84 3.84 -10.92 -5.02
CA LYS A 84 4.54 -11.22 -6.29
C LYS A 84 4.77 -9.98 -7.15
N SER A 85 3.88 -9.00 -7.08
CA SER A 85 3.98 -7.73 -7.80
C SER A 85 3.74 -6.56 -6.85
N ILE A 86 4.65 -5.60 -6.83
CA ILE A 86 4.56 -4.44 -5.94
C ILE A 86 4.03 -3.24 -6.73
N LYS A 87 2.81 -2.83 -6.39
CA LYS A 87 2.22 -1.58 -6.87
C LYS A 87 1.64 -0.81 -5.69
N VAL A 88 2.30 0.28 -5.32
CA VAL A 88 1.84 1.16 -4.25
C VAL A 88 0.59 1.90 -4.71
N THR A 89 -0.47 1.79 -3.92
CA THR A 89 -1.75 2.50 -4.12
C THR A 89 -1.92 3.68 -3.18
N SER A 90 -1.31 3.61 -1.99
CA SER A 90 -1.29 4.72 -1.05
C SER A 90 -0.01 4.70 -0.21
N PRO A 91 0.77 5.78 -0.21
CA PRO A 91 2.02 5.87 0.53
C PRO A 91 1.79 6.07 2.04
N TYR A 92 2.85 5.81 2.81
CA TYR A 92 2.96 6.21 4.21
C TYR A 92 3.05 7.73 4.34
N GLY A 93 2.39 8.31 5.35
CA GLY A 93 2.43 9.73 5.61
C GLY A 93 1.08 10.45 5.46
N TYR A 94 1.11 11.76 5.31
CA TYR A 94 -0.12 12.55 5.16
C TYR A 94 -0.78 12.29 3.80
N ARG A 95 -2.07 11.96 3.84
CA ARG A 95 -2.92 11.77 2.66
C ARG A 95 -4.37 12.16 2.93
N CYS A 96 -5.17 12.27 1.89
CA CYS A 96 -6.62 12.30 2.04
C CYS A 96 -7.14 10.94 2.53
N ASP A 97 -7.87 10.94 3.62
CA ASP A 97 -8.58 9.75 4.11
C ASP A 97 -9.72 9.42 3.14
N PRO A 98 -9.77 8.19 2.57
CA PRO A 98 -10.75 7.83 1.55
C PRO A 98 -12.19 7.77 2.07
N PHE A 99 -12.40 7.73 3.39
CA PHE A 99 -13.74 7.69 4.01
C PHE A 99 -14.24 9.07 4.36
N THR A 100 -13.38 9.98 4.82
CA THR A 100 -13.77 11.30 5.33
C THR A 100 -13.43 12.44 4.38
N GLY A 101 -12.56 12.20 3.38
CA GLY A 101 -12.03 13.23 2.48
C GLY A 101 -11.10 14.24 3.16
N LYS A 102 -10.84 14.10 4.46
CA LYS A 102 -9.96 15.01 5.22
C LYS A 102 -8.52 14.53 5.18
N GLN A 103 -7.60 15.47 5.32
CA GLN A 103 -6.19 15.13 5.47
C GLN A 103 -5.97 14.35 6.76
N SER A 104 -5.34 13.18 6.68
CA SER A 104 -5.01 12.34 7.82
C SER A 104 -3.68 11.62 7.63
N TRP A 105 -3.11 11.18 8.75
CA TRP A 105 -1.87 10.41 8.74
C TRP A 105 -2.13 8.95 8.42
N HIS A 106 -1.49 8.43 7.37
CA HIS A 106 -1.49 7.03 7.00
C HIS A 106 -0.28 6.32 7.61
N ASN A 107 -0.55 5.42 8.56
CA ASN A 107 0.48 4.75 9.35
C ASN A 107 1.03 3.47 8.70
N GLY A 108 0.87 3.32 7.40
CA GLY A 108 1.29 2.16 6.65
C GLY A 108 1.46 2.45 5.16
N LEU A 109 1.66 1.40 4.41
CA LEU A 109 1.80 1.40 2.97
C LEU A 109 0.74 0.48 2.37
N ASP A 110 -0.09 1.00 1.47
CA ASP A 110 -1.09 0.20 0.77
C ASP A 110 -0.54 -0.31 -0.56
N LEU A 111 -0.61 -1.61 -0.74
CA LEU A 111 -0.19 -2.31 -1.96
C LEU A 111 -1.41 -2.89 -2.66
N ARG A 112 -1.49 -2.70 -3.97
CA ARG A 112 -2.54 -3.33 -4.79
C ARG A 112 -2.44 -4.84 -4.67
N ALA A 113 -3.54 -5.47 -4.26
CA ALA A 113 -3.65 -6.92 -4.14
C ALA A 113 -5.11 -7.36 -4.25
N LYS A 114 -5.37 -8.56 -4.78
CA LYS A 114 -6.72 -9.10 -4.89
C LYS A 114 -6.70 -10.60 -4.71
N ASN A 115 -7.03 -11.06 -3.49
CA ASN A 115 -7.11 -12.50 -3.14
C ASN A 115 -5.85 -13.27 -3.54
N GLU A 116 -4.69 -12.68 -3.31
CA GLU A 116 -3.40 -13.30 -3.59
C GLU A 116 -2.62 -13.56 -2.29
N PRO A 117 -1.69 -14.52 -2.28
CA PRO A 117 -0.86 -14.81 -1.11
C PRO A 117 -0.04 -13.60 -0.68
N ALA A 118 -0.02 -13.34 0.63
CA ALA A 118 0.90 -12.44 1.29
C ALA A 118 2.05 -13.24 1.90
N TYR A 119 3.28 -12.80 1.67
CA TYR A 119 4.50 -13.51 2.04
C TYR A 119 5.25 -12.81 3.17
N ALA A 120 5.80 -13.59 4.10
CA ALA A 120 6.75 -13.08 5.09
C ALA A 120 7.96 -12.48 4.37
N MET A 121 8.33 -11.25 4.75
CA MET A 121 9.43 -10.53 4.09
C MET A 121 10.80 -10.95 4.61
N MET A 122 10.91 -11.36 5.86
CA MET A 122 12.16 -11.66 6.56
C MET A 122 11.96 -12.84 7.50
N ASP A 123 13.07 -13.40 8.01
CA ASP A 123 13.06 -14.36 9.11
C ASP A 123 12.44 -13.74 10.36
N GLY A 124 11.64 -14.51 11.08
CA GLY A 124 11.04 -14.03 12.30
C GLY A 124 10.05 -14.97 12.94
N ILE A 125 9.27 -14.43 13.86
CA ILE A 125 8.25 -15.15 14.61
C ILE A 125 6.92 -14.42 14.47
N VAL A 126 5.84 -15.18 14.32
CA VAL A 126 4.47 -14.65 14.35
C VAL A 126 4.16 -14.17 15.77
N GLU A 127 4.19 -12.87 15.98
CA GLU A 127 3.93 -12.27 17.29
C GLU A 127 2.44 -12.19 17.61
N LYS A 128 1.64 -11.79 16.62
CA LYS A 128 0.20 -11.62 16.77
C LYS A 128 -0.55 -12.09 15.54
N VAL A 129 -1.68 -12.68 15.76
CA VAL A 129 -2.72 -12.94 14.75
C VAL A 129 -4.07 -12.55 15.36
N GLY A 130 -4.98 -12.00 14.55
CA GLY A 130 -6.28 -11.60 15.07
C GLY A 130 -7.11 -10.81 14.08
N TYR A 131 -8.18 -10.25 14.62
CA TYR A 131 -9.10 -9.37 13.91
C TYR A 131 -9.38 -8.14 14.77
N ASP A 132 -9.39 -6.97 14.16
CA ASP A 132 -9.98 -5.75 14.71
C ASP A 132 -10.71 -4.94 13.62
N ASN A 133 -11.57 -4.01 14.04
CA ASN A 133 -12.42 -3.25 13.11
C ASN A 133 -11.63 -2.33 12.16
N ARG A 134 -10.39 -1.98 12.50
CA ARG A 134 -9.55 -1.12 11.68
C ARG A 134 -8.70 -1.94 10.72
N SER A 135 -7.96 -2.91 11.25
CA SER A 135 -6.99 -3.72 10.50
C SER A 135 -7.62 -4.90 9.77
N GLY A 136 -8.88 -5.26 10.12
CA GLY A 136 -9.47 -6.51 9.67
C GLY A 136 -8.72 -7.71 10.22
N ASN A 137 -8.67 -8.81 9.48
CA ASN A 137 -7.77 -9.91 9.80
C ASN A 137 -6.33 -9.46 9.60
N TYR A 138 -5.48 -9.67 10.60
CA TYR A 138 -4.08 -9.25 10.55
C TYR A 138 -3.13 -10.28 11.13
N VAL A 139 -1.90 -10.24 10.63
CA VAL A 139 -0.74 -10.97 11.14
C VAL A 139 0.35 -9.94 11.44
N THR A 140 0.95 -10.01 12.61
CA THR A 140 2.15 -9.22 12.95
C THR A 140 3.33 -10.17 13.11
N LEU A 141 4.37 -9.94 12.34
CA LEU A 141 5.64 -10.66 12.43
C LEU A 141 6.66 -9.81 13.17
N ARG A 142 7.43 -10.44 14.05
CA ARG A 142 8.58 -9.83 14.71
C ARG A 142 9.88 -10.32 14.08
N HIS A 143 10.65 -9.38 13.56
CA HIS A 143 11.94 -9.56 12.90
C HIS A 143 13.00 -8.78 13.69
N GLY A 144 13.55 -9.37 14.76
CA GLY A 144 14.40 -8.63 15.71
C GLY A 144 13.65 -7.45 16.32
N ASN A 145 14.12 -6.23 16.09
CA ASN A 145 13.50 -4.99 16.57
C ASN A 145 12.38 -4.44 15.66
N TYR A 146 12.09 -5.12 14.55
CA TYR A 146 11.05 -4.72 13.63
C TYR A 146 9.79 -5.54 13.81
N HIS A 147 8.66 -4.86 13.78
CA HIS A 147 7.33 -5.47 13.80
C HIS A 147 6.62 -5.07 12.52
N VAL A 148 6.38 -6.04 11.64
CA VAL A 148 5.68 -5.83 10.37
C VAL A 148 4.29 -6.45 10.46
N SER A 149 3.25 -5.64 10.23
CA SER A 149 1.87 -6.14 10.23
C SER A 149 1.29 -6.15 8.83
N TYR A 150 0.64 -7.25 8.50
CA TYR A 150 -0.08 -7.53 7.27
C TYR A 150 -1.57 -7.47 7.59
N CYS A 151 -2.27 -6.48 7.05
CA CYS A 151 -3.67 -6.20 7.41
C CYS A 151 -4.62 -6.39 6.22
N HIS A 152 -5.93 -6.36 6.51
CA HIS A 152 -7.04 -6.53 5.58
C HIS A 152 -7.09 -7.90 4.90
N LEU A 153 -6.49 -8.92 5.55
CA LEU A 153 -6.44 -10.28 5.01
C LEU A 153 -7.83 -10.90 4.94
N SER A 154 -8.09 -11.70 3.89
CA SER A 154 -9.29 -12.56 3.81
C SER A 154 -9.13 -13.78 4.69
N SER A 155 -7.91 -14.33 4.79
CA SER A 155 -7.60 -15.47 5.65
C SER A 155 -6.17 -15.40 6.19
N ILE A 156 -5.97 -15.98 7.37
CA ILE A 156 -4.67 -16.12 8.04
C ILE A 156 -4.27 -17.58 7.94
N ILE A 157 -3.01 -17.85 7.58
CA ILE A 157 -2.48 -19.22 7.38
C ILE A 157 -1.55 -19.64 8.51
N VAL A 158 -0.87 -18.67 9.12
CA VAL A 158 0.10 -18.89 10.21
C VAL A 158 -0.53 -18.76 11.59
N ARG A 159 0.14 -19.29 12.62
CA ARG A 159 -0.30 -19.24 14.02
C ARG A 159 0.68 -18.44 14.87
N LYS A 160 0.18 -17.82 15.94
CA LYS A 160 1.02 -17.13 16.92
C LYS A 160 2.11 -18.06 17.47
N GLY A 161 3.35 -17.58 17.53
CA GLY A 161 4.53 -18.31 17.98
C GLY A 161 5.23 -19.10 16.88
N GLU A 162 4.64 -19.22 15.69
CA GLU A 162 5.25 -19.91 14.54
C GLU A 162 6.45 -19.15 14.01
N SER A 163 7.54 -19.85 13.69
CA SER A 163 8.70 -19.31 13.00
C SER A 163 8.41 -19.22 11.51
N VAL A 164 8.75 -18.09 10.91
CA VAL A 164 8.59 -17.85 9.47
C VAL A 164 9.93 -17.48 8.84
N PHE A 165 10.07 -17.83 7.57
CA PHE A 165 11.21 -17.49 6.72
C PHE A 165 10.73 -16.65 5.55
N PRO A 166 11.62 -15.91 4.87
CA PRO A 166 11.28 -15.14 3.68
C PRO A 166 10.55 -16.01 2.64
N GLY A 167 9.41 -15.51 2.15
CA GLY A 167 8.59 -16.22 1.16
C GLY A 167 7.57 -17.22 1.71
N ILE A 168 7.51 -17.44 3.02
CA ILE A 168 6.42 -18.23 3.64
C ILE A 168 5.11 -17.44 3.53
N ILE A 169 4.03 -18.12 3.13
CA ILE A 169 2.70 -17.50 3.03
C ILE A 169 2.15 -17.29 4.44
N VAL A 170 1.86 -16.04 4.79
CA VAL A 170 1.30 -15.66 6.10
C VAL A 170 -0.22 -15.54 6.08
N GLY A 171 -0.79 -15.30 4.91
CA GLY A 171 -2.23 -15.16 4.71
C GLY A 171 -2.57 -14.87 3.26
N VAL A 172 -3.83 -14.62 2.99
CA VAL A 172 -4.36 -14.20 1.68
C VAL A 172 -4.89 -12.78 1.82
N THR A 173 -4.54 -11.92 0.87
CA THR A 173 -5.02 -10.53 0.83
C THR A 173 -6.52 -10.47 0.62
N GLY A 174 -7.16 -9.41 1.13
CA GLY A 174 -8.62 -9.29 1.08
C GLY A 174 -9.08 -7.85 1.27
N ASN A 175 -10.27 -7.73 1.87
CA ASN A 175 -10.96 -6.45 2.10
C ASN A 175 -11.67 -6.44 3.45
N THR A 176 -11.06 -7.00 4.50
CA THR A 176 -11.64 -7.04 5.85
C THR A 176 -11.29 -5.80 6.66
N GLY A 177 -12.10 -5.47 7.68
CA GLY A 177 -11.92 -4.29 8.50
C GLY A 177 -12.25 -2.99 7.77
N ARG A 178 -11.57 -1.88 8.14
CA ARG A 178 -11.80 -0.56 7.55
C ARG A 178 -11.01 -0.42 6.24
N SER A 179 -11.57 -0.92 5.16
CA SER A 179 -10.99 -0.91 3.83
C SER A 179 -12.02 -0.51 2.76
N THR A 180 -11.59 0.23 1.74
CA THR A 180 -12.43 0.66 0.61
C THR A 180 -12.37 -0.31 -0.58
N GLY A 181 -11.50 -1.31 -0.52
CA GLY A 181 -11.32 -2.29 -1.60
C GLY A 181 -10.17 -3.24 -1.30
N SER A 182 -10.07 -4.31 -2.07
CA SER A 182 -9.05 -5.34 -1.84
C SER A 182 -7.64 -4.78 -2.03
N HIS A 183 -6.81 -4.89 -0.98
CA HIS A 183 -5.41 -4.47 -0.96
C HIS A 183 -4.67 -5.14 0.21
N LEU A 184 -3.35 -5.02 0.22
CA LEU A 184 -2.54 -5.33 1.39
C LEU A 184 -2.10 -4.02 2.05
N HIS A 185 -2.50 -3.82 3.30
CA HIS A 185 -1.99 -2.72 4.13
C HIS A 185 -0.84 -3.25 4.99
N LEU A 186 0.35 -2.69 4.78
CA LEU A 186 1.55 -2.99 5.56
C LEU A 186 1.83 -1.88 6.56
N THR A 187 2.08 -2.23 7.82
CA THR A 187 2.68 -1.30 8.78
C THR A 187 4.03 -1.82 9.23
N CYS A 188 4.94 -0.92 9.55
CA CYS A 188 6.24 -1.27 10.11
C CYS A 188 6.52 -0.41 11.35
N LYS A 189 6.95 -1.07 12.43
CA LYS A 189 7.47 -0.39 13.62
C LYS A 189 8.89 -0.86 13.88
N LYS A 190 9.75 0.06 14.26
CA LYS A 190 11.09 -0.21 14.78
C LYS A 190 11.19 0.34 16.18
N ASP A 191 11.59 -0.48 17.15
CA ASP A 191 11.68 -0.10 18.57
C ASP A 191 10.38 0.60 19.05
N GLY A 192 9.21 0.06 18.64
CA GLY A 192 7.89 0.59 18.98
C GLY A 192 7.45 1.82 18.18
N LYS A 193 8.33 2.49 17.43
CA LYS A 193 8.02 3.68 16.63
C LYS A 193 7.62 3.29 15.21
N SER A 194 6.55 3.91 14.69
CA SER A 194 6.12 3.71 13.31
C SER A 194 7.12 4.30 12.33
N ILE A 195 7.47 3.53 11.31
CA ILE A 195 8.34 3.93 10.20
C ILE A 195 7.70 3.59 8.86
N ASN A 196 8.21 4.22 7.80
CA ASN A 196 7.73 3.95 6.45
C ASN A 196 8.10 2.52 6.01
N PRO A 197 7.12 1.63 5.73
CA PRO A 197 7.42 0.26 5.31
C PRO A 197 8.18 0.16 3.98
N ALA A 198 8.15 1.19 3.14
CA ALA A 198 8.86 1.21 1.86
C ALA A 198 10.38 1.01 2.01
N ILE A 199 10.95 1.32 3.17
CA ILE A 199 12.37 1.09 3.46
C ILE A 199 12.75 -0.40 3.35
N LEU A 200 11.81 -1.32 3.62
CA LEU A 200 12.04 -2.75 3.51
C LEU A 200 12.20 -3.20 2.05
N PHE A 201 11.70 -2.41 1.08
CA PHE A 201 11.81 -2.73 -0.34
C PHE A 201 13.14 -2.28 -0.95
N THR A 202 13.70 -1.18 -0.44
CA THR A 202 14.97 -0.63 -0.95
C THR A 202 16.18 -1.50 -0.57
N ALA A 203 16.06 -2.28 0.50
CA ALA A 203 17.11 -3.21 0.91
C ALA A 203 17.26 -4.42 -0.03
N ASN A 204 16.21 -4.71 -0.82
CA ASN A 204 16.20 -5.82 -1.78
C ASN A 204 16.77 -5.43 -3.15
N SER A 205 17.05 -4.15 -3.37
CA SER A 205 17.66 -3.62 -4.59
C SER A 205 19.19 -3.55 -4.45
N SER A 206 19.85 -4.65 -4.06
CA SER A 206 21.30 -4.75 -4.32
C SER A 206 21.50 -4.71 -5.83
N PRO A 207 22.38 -3.83 -6.34
CA PRO A 207 22.73 -3.88 -7.76
C PRO A 207 23.38 -5.24 -8.03
N LEU A 208 22.88 -5.94 -9.04
CA LEU A 208 23.52 -7.06 -9.68
C LEU A 208 24.81 -6.59 -10.34
#